data_8daccecf5973e952213e5c3f4565d241
#
_entry.id   8daccecf5973e952213e5c3f4565d241
#
_cell.length_a   1.000
_cell.length_b   1.000
_cell.length_c   1.000
_cell.angle_alpha   90.00
_cell.angle_beta   90.00
_cell.angle_gamma   90.00
#
_symmetry.space_group_name_H-M   'P 1'
#
loop_
_entity.id
_entity.type
_entity.pdbx_description
1 polymer ?
#
loop_
_entity_poly.entity_id
_entity_poly.type
_entity_poly.pdbx_seq_one_letter_code
_entity_poly.pdbx_strand_id
1 'polypeptide(L)'
;MSMRSDIIFPALVLAPVFLVLACGPENGREDTPDDISGVSFVKLAPEAMSTPVSVVLEYEIDNDVIVENLTSYPECGICWDTDGTPVIEDNFQAGPKLTRNSGKETQVISNVLLDYGKTYYFRAYFRNSREVYYSEDIVEGRLGEEPSEIKFDWTRLDTPELPSSVSVYFTDSPLDGRPFNAWYAVADVTSSDVELKVNLHDRIKTVDEQAAEDPKCCVLVNAAYFLASGSLGISVVGGSEQGMVTTYRGSLRPEHPEYNSVYPATRGIFGVDADGVPSVYWTGSGGAIYYYDRPLPSLIGSDPYAMMSPKLPSAPVDWEPEYAISAGPVLLYDGKCPFDFTLTGQGEEYYMHNFEMIPYDIFGDDVRPDRTAVGYTEDGRVILFICDGRCEKSHGALLTELAMIMKGLGCTYAVNYDGGGSTRMIVGSKNMNDVTAEASRQVWSSIGFYRK
;
A
#
# COMPACT_ATOMS: atom_id res chain seq x y z
N MET A 1 -65.27 -18.11 17.63
CA MET A 1 -64.93 -19.14 18.63
C MET A 1 -63.55 -19.63 18.24
N SER A 2 -62.50 -18.93 18.67
CA SER A 2 -61.76 -18.94 19.92
C SER A 2 -61.09 -20.29 20.19
N MET A 3 -59.80 -20.31 20.08
CA MET A 3 -58.93 -20.67 21.23
C MET A 3 -57.47 -20.40 20.84
N ARG A 4 -56.93 -19.42 21.50
CA ARG A 4 -55.47 -19.23 21.66
C ARG A 4 -54.96 -20.29 22.62
N SER A 5 -53.83 -20.92 22.29
CA SER A 5 -53.07 -21.66 23.27
C SER A 5 -51.66 -21.05 23.33
N ASP A 6 -51.44 -20.30 24.39
CA ASP A 6 -50.11 -19.78 24.78
C ASP A 6 -49.28 -20.99 25.26
N ILE A 7 -48.17 -21.22 24.58
CA ILE A 7 -47.11 -22.14 25.08
C ILE A 7 -45.98 -21.28 25.60
N ILE A 8 -45.88 -21.20 26.91
CA ILE A 8 -44.79 -20.63 27.67
C ILE A 8 -43.64 -21.66 27.69
N PHE A 9 -42.51 -21.34 27.07
CA PHE A 9 -41.27 -22.09 27.28
C PHE A 9 -40.50 -21.47 28.43
N PRO A 10 -40.08 -22.24 29.43
CA PRO A 10 -39.22 -21.70 30.50
C PRO A 10 -37.81 -21.52 29.96
N ALA A 11 -37.25 -20.35 30.25
CA ALA A 11 -35.84 -20.04 30.01
C ALA A 11 -34.96 -20.97 30.82
N LEU A 12 -34.21 -21.82 30.15
CA LEU A 12 -33.18 -22.66 30.75
C LEU A 12 -31.88 -21.81 30.91
N VAL A 13 -31.64 -21.35 32.12
CA VAL A 13 -30.39 -20.70 32.49
C VAL A 13 -29.33 -21.81 32.58
N LEU A 14 -28.47 -21.93 31.57
CA LEU A 14 -27.27 -22.76 31.60
C LEU A 14 -26.18 -21.95 32.31
N ALA A 15 -25.94 -22.30 33.56
CA ALA A 15 -24.71 -21.89 34.26
C ALA A 15 -23.51 -22.58 33.62
N PRO A 16 -22.38 -21.89 33.39
CA PRO A 16 -21.18 -22.55 32.93
C PRO A 16 -20.61 -23.43 34.06
N VAL A 17 -20.63 -24.72 33.85
CA VAL A 17 -19.90 -25.67 34.70
C VAL A 17 -18.41 -25.51 34.33
N PHE A 18 -17.66 -24.84 35.20
CA PHE A 18 -16.22 -24.87 35.18
C PHE A 18 -15.79 -26.30 35.55
N LEU A 19 -15.42 -27.08 34.57
CA LEU A 19 -14.73 -28.34 34.78
C LEU A 19 -13.29 -28.00 35.19
N VAL A 20 -13.03 -27.96 36.48
CA VAL A 20 -11.65 -27.94 36.99
C VAL A 20 -11.08 -29.31 36.79
N LEU A 21 -10.39 -29.50 35.66
CA LEU A 21 -9.46 -30.63 35.51
C LEU A 21 -8.29 -30.36 36.45
N ALA A 22 -8.28 -31.05 37.57
CA ALA A 22 -7.11 -31.14 38.40
C ALA A 22 -6.04 -31.92 37.63
N CYS A 23 -5.18 -31.22 36.92
CA CYS A 23 -3.89 -31.73 36.54
C CYS A 23 -3.06 -31.90 37.81
N GLY A 24 -2.55 -33.09 38.03
CA GLY A 24 -1.61 -33.40 39.07
C GLY A 24 -0.34 -32.56 38.94
N PRO A 25 0.55 -32.57 39.94
CA PRO A 25 1.73 -31.72 39.93
C PRO A 25 2.65 -32.14 38.78
N GLU A 26 2.51 -31.47 37.63
CA GLU A 26 3.59 -31.39 36.64
C GLU A 26 4.72 -30.65 37.34
N ASN A 27 5.88 -31.29 37.37
CA ASN A 27 7.10 -30.68 37.88
C ASN A 27 7.28 -29.31 37.25
N GLY A 28 7.07 -28.29 38.06
CA GLY A 28 7.29 -26.91 37.65
C GLY A 28 8.76 -26.70 37.32
N ARG A 29 9.10 -26.82 36.06
CA ARG A 29 10.08 -25.91 35.47
C ARG A 29 9.38 -24.58 35.39
N GLU A 30 9.69 -23.68 36.33
CA GLU A 30 9.55 -22.26 36.07
C GLU A 30 10.32 -22.04 34.77
N ASP A 31 9.61 -21.66 33.70
CA ASP A 31 10.23 -21.14 32.49
C ASP A 31 10.89 -19.80 32.90
N THR A 32 12.08 -19.90 33.46
CA THR A 32 12.97 -18.75 33.56
C THR A 32 13.35 -18.43 32.11
N PRO A 33 13.04 -17.21 31.63
CA PRO A 33 13.50 -16.81 30.30
C PRO A 33 15.02 -16.97 30.28
N ASP A 34 15.49 -17.48 29.18
CA ASP A 34 16.90 -17.67 28.94
C ASP A 34 17.63 -16.35 29.13
N ASP A 35 18.68 -16.36 29.93
CA ASP A 35 19.58 -15.22 30.09
C ASP A 35 20.45 -15.17 28.83
N ILE A 36 20.14 -14.24 27.96
CA ILE A 36 20.91 -13.98 26.74
C ILE A 36 21.92 -12.83 26.92
N SER A 37 22.11 -12.36 28.16
CA SER A 37 23.10 -11.34 28.50
C SER A 37 24.52 -11.84 28.19
N GLY A 38 25.28 -11.04 27.45
CA GLY A 38 26.66 -11.34 27.10
C GLY A 38 26.84 -12.26 25.87
N VAL A 39 25.76 -12.59 25.17
CA VAL A 39 25.85 -13.34 23.92
C VAL A 39 25.67 -12.39 22.72
N SER A 40 26.62 -12.37 21.82
CA SER A 40 26.52 -11.60 20.57
C SER A 40 25.72 -12.42 19.57
N PHE A 41 24.40 -12.22 19.51
CA PHE A 41 23.51 -12.94 18.58
C PHE A 41 23.48 -12.36 17.19
N VAL A 42 23.82 -11.07 17.09
CA VAL A 42 23.65 -10.30 15.87
C VAL A 42 24.86 -9.44 15.62
N LYS A 43 25.27 -9.46 14.38
CA LYS A 43 26.28 -8.56 13.84
C LYS A 43 25.68 -7.80 12.66
N LEU A 44 25.63 -6.47 12.77
CA LEU A 44 25.28 -5.63 11.64
C LEU A 44 26.43 -5.60 10.61
N ALA A 45 26.06 -5.58 9.32
CA ALA A 45 27.01 -5.23 8.29
C ALA A 45 27.52 -3.79 8.50
N PRO A 46 28.79 -3.50 8.22
CA PRO A 46 29.41 -2.22 8.58
C PRO A 46 28.87 -1.02 7.80
N GLU A 47 28.13 -1.26 6.75
CA GLU A 47 27.59 -0.23 5.86
C GLU A 47 26.11 -0.50 5.56
N ALA A 48 25.30 0.57 5.59
CA ALA A 48 23.93 0.56 5.12
C ALA A 48 23.89 0.95 3.65
N MET A 49 23.05 0.29 2.87
CA MET A 49 22.81 0.69 1.48
C MET A 49 21.72 1.75 1.44
N SER A 50 22.04 2.92 0.90
CA SER A 50 21.12 4.05 0.75
C SER A 50 20.49 4.05 -0.64
N THR A 51 19.16 4.19 -0.68
CA THR A 51 18.40 4.40 -1.90
C THR A 51 17.49 5.62 -1.75
N PRO A 52 16.87 6.15 -2.83
CA PRO A 52 15.90 7.24 -2.71
C PRO A 52 14.66 6.88 -1.87
N VAL A 53 14.34 5.60 -1.74
CA VAL A 53 13.10 5.16 -1.10
C VAL A 53 13.32 4.37 0.19
N SER A 54 14.56 4.04 0.54
CA SER A 54 14.85 3.25 1.73
C SER A 54 16.31 3.29 2.15
N VAL A 55 16.55 2.87 3.40
CA VAL A 55 17.84 2.42 3.89
C VAL A 55 17.75 0.92 4.11
N VAL A 56 18.70 0.18 3.54
CA VAL A 56 18.78 -1.27 3.60
C VAL A 56 19.90 -1.67 4.51
N LEU A 57 19.60 -2.56 5.45
CA LEU A 57 20.50 -3.05 6.47
C LEU A 57 20.61 -4.57 6.38
N GLU A 58 21.82 -5.07 6.37
CA GLU A 58 22.08 -6.51 6.48
C GLU A 58 22.60 -6.83 7.88
N TYR A 59 22.16 -7.93 8.45
CA TYR A 59 22.67 -8.44 9.70
C TYR A 59 22.76 -9.96 9.69
N GLU A 60 23.73 -10.48 10.42
CA GLU A 60 23.96 -11.91 10.56
C GLU A 60 23.56 -12.36 11.97
N ILE A 61 22.85 -13.46 12.04
CA ILE A 61 22.34 -14.05 13.26
C ILE A 61 23.13 -15.33 13.53
N ASP A 62 23.69 -15.45 14.72
CA ASP A 62 24.33 -16.69 15.16
C ASP A 62 23.27 -17.71 15.60
N ASN A 63 22.85 -18.55 14.66
CA ASN A 63 21.86 -19.58 14.91
C ASN A 63 22.30 -20.65 15.89
N ASP A 64 23.58 -20.98 15.94
CA ASP A 64 24.08 -22.00 16.85
C ASP A 64 23.90 -21.54 18.29
N VAL A 65 24.18 -20.25 18.54
CA VAL A 65 23.95 -19.63 19.85
C VAL A 65 22.46 -19.58 20.20
N ILE A 66 21.60 -19.27 19.23
CA ILE A 66 20.12 -19.23 19.45
C ILE A 66 19.61 -20.65 19.80
N VAL A 67 20.01 -21.66 19.03
CA VAL A 67 19.54 -23.04 19.24
C VAL A 67 20.03 -23.62 20.55
N GLU A 68 21.25 -23.29 20.97
CA GLU A 68 21.85 -23.82 22.20
C GLU A 68 21.34 -23.13 23.47
N ASN A 69 20.95 -21.85 23.39
CA ASN A 69 20.70 -21.04 24.58
C ASN A 69 19.23 -20.58 24.70
N LEU A 70 18.38 -20.73 23.69
CA LEU A 70 17.00 -20.23 23.74
C LEU A 70 15.97 -21.35 23.62
N THR A 71 14.97 -21.30 24.49
CA THR A 71 13.79 -22.19 24.43
C THR A 71 12.76 -21.72 23.42
N SER A 72 12.79 -20.43 23.04
CA SER A 72 11.92 -19.82 22.04
C SER A 72 12.70 -18.81 21.22
N TYR A 73 12.31 -18.66 19.93
CA TYR A 73 12.92 -17.64 19.07
C TYR A 73 12.47 -16.23 19.51
N PRO A 74 13.42 -15.34 19.85
CA PRO A 74 13.09 -13.97 20.19
C PRO A 74 12.60 -13.21 18.95
N GLU A 75 11.98 -12.06 19.18
CA GLU A 75 11.80 -11.07 18.11
C GLU A 75 13.13 -10.37 17.87
N CYS A 76 13.51 -10.23 16.61
CA CYS A 76 14.63 -9.38 16.21
C CYS A 76 14.14 -8.28 15.27
N GLY A 77 14.96 -7.24 15.09
CA GLY A 77 14.69 -6.15 14.18
C GLY A 77 15.75 -5.07 14.24
N ILE A 78 15.42 -3.93 13.65
CA ILE A 78 16.27 -2.74 13.64
C ILE A 78 15.54 -1.61 14.37
N CYS A 79 16.25 -0.91 15.24
CA CYS A 79 15.85 0.39 15.80
C CYS A 79 16.75 1.50 15.25
N TRP A 80 16.28 2.75 15.28
CA TRP A 80 17.02 3.89 14.75
C TRP A 80 16.63 5.20 15.45
N ASP A 81 17.59 6.11 15.45
CA ASP A 81 17.44 7.48 15.92
C ASP A 81 18.29 8.46 15.07
N THR A 82 18.38 9.71 15.50
CA THR A 82 19.23 10.75 14.92
C THR A 82 20.31 11.24 15.88
N ASP A 83 20.40 10.70 17.09
CA ASP A 83 21.35 11.14 18.14
C ASP A 83 22.51 10.16 18.38
N GLY A 84 22.48 8.98 17.78
CA GLY A 84 23.59 8.03 17.74
C GLY A 84 23.54 6.91 18.76
N THR A 85 22.44 6.77 19.50
CA THR A 85 22.28 5.70 20.50
C THR A 85 20.90 5.04 20.42
N PRO A 86 20.54 4.46 19.25
CA PRO A 86 19.18 4.00 19.02
C PRO A 86 18.75 2.88 19.95
N VAL A 87 17.53 3.02 20.48
CA VAL A 87 16.82 2.04 21.29
C VAL A 87 15.39 1.85 20.76
N ILE A 88 14.71 0.77 21.15
CA ILE A 88 13.36 0.48 20.63
C ILE A 88 12.29 1.48 21.09
N GLU A 89 12.56 2.26 22.12
CA GLU A 89 11.70 3.34 22.59
C GLU A 89 11.69 4.55 21.63
N ASP A 90 12.72 4.69 20.78
CA ASP A 90 12.79 5.75 19.76
C ASP A 90 11.97 5.38 18.54
N ASN A 91 12.55 4.57 17.69
CA ASN A 91 11.88 4.00 16.51
C ASN A 91 12.37 2.58 16.31
N PHE A 92 11.50 1.71 15.87
CA PHE A 92 11.90 0.36 15.50
C PHE A 92 11.00 -0.27 14.45
N GLN A 93 11.54 -1.25 13.76
CA GLN A 93 10.80 -2.13 12.88
C GLN A 93 11.21 -3.57 13.17
N ALA A 94 10.22 -4.40 13.49
CA ALA A 94 10.46 -5.83 13.69
C ALA A 94 10.90 -6.48 12.37
N GLY A 95 11.88 -7.32 12.44
CA GLY A 95 12.38 -8.12 11.34
C GLY A 95 11.52 -9.38 11.09
N PRO A 96 11.98 -10.25 10.19
CA PRO A 96 11.32 -11.53 9.94
C PRO A 96 11.35 -12.41 11.19
N LYS A 97 10.38 -13.32 11.27
CA LYS A 97 10.36 -14.32 12.36
C LYS A 97 11.57 -15.23 12.22
N LEU A 98 12.39 -15.31 13.24
CA LEU A 98 13.53 -16.20 13.25
C LEU A 98 13.11 -17.67 13.22
N THR A 99 13.92 -18.46 12.55
CA THR A 99 13.79 -19.92 12.43
C THR A 99 15.16 -20.55 12.62
N ARG A 100 15.21 -21.87 12.71
CA ARG A 100 16.50 -22.60 12.76
C ARG A 100 17.41 -22.40 11.55
N ASN A 101 16.86 -21.87 10.46
CA ASN A 101 17.60 -21.61 9.22
C ASN A 101 17.90 -20.13 9.02
N SER A 102 17.49 -19.25 9.97
CA SER A 102 17.85 -17.85 9.91
C SER A 102 19.36 -17.71 10.08
N GLY A 103 19.95 -16.84 9.33
CA GLY A 103 21.41 -16.59 9.31
C GLY A 103 21.65 -15.14 8.91
N LYS A 104 21.88 -14.93 7.63
CA LYS A 104 21.98 -13.57 7.08
C LYS A 104 20.58 -13.07 6.74
N GLU A 105 20.21 -11.95 7.33
CA GLU A 105 18.92 -11.32 7.14
C GLU A 105 19.09 -9.91 6.57
N THR A 106 18.08 -9.43 5.86
CA THR A 106 18.05 -8.08 5.30
C THR A 106 16.80 -7.36 5.76
N GLN A 107 16.94 -6.12 6.17
CA GLN A 107 15.81 -5.29 6.55
C GLN A 107 15.83 -3.96 5.80
N VAL A 108 14.67 -3.57 5.31
CA VAL A 108 14.44 -2.34 4.56
C VAL A 108 13.67 -1.37 5.42
N ILE A 109 14.23 -0.21 5.69
CA ILE A 109 13.56 0.89 6.39
C ILE A 109 13.13 1.91 5.35
N SER A 110 11.82 2.03 5.17
CA SER A 110 11.22 2.88 4.14
C SER A 110 11.39 4.37 4.42
N ASN A 111 11.43 5.18 3.36
CA ASN A 111 11.34 6.64 3.43
C ASN A 111 10.03 7.16 4.05
N VAL A 112 9.00 6.34 4.17
CA VAL A 112 7.80 6.67 4.96
C VAL A 112 8.15 6.92 6.43
N LEU A 113 9.17 6.23 6.93
CA LEU A 113 9.65 6.30 8.32
C LEU A 113 10.88 7.19 8.50
N LEU A 114 11.50 7.66 7.41
CA LEU A 114 12.73 8.44 7.39
C LEU A 114 12.54 9.73 6.60
N ASP A 115 13.26 10.78 6.96
CA ASP A 115 13.25 12.06 6.26
C ASP A 115 14.48 12.23 5.38
N TYR A 116 14.30 12.85 4.21
CA TYR A 116 15.42 13.25 3.37
C TYR A 116 16.31 14.27 4.06
N GLY A 117 17.61 14.18 3.77
CA GLY A 117 18.62 15.08 4.32
C GLY A 117 18.99 14.84 5.78
N LYS A 118 18.36 13.90 6.47
CA LYS A 118 18.75 13.48 7.83
C LYS A 118 19.68 12.28 7.78
N THR A 119 20.62 12.27 8.71
CA THR A 119 21.43 11.09 9.03
C THR A 119 20.77 10.34 10.18
N TYR A 120 20.69 9.05 10.05
CA TYR A 120 20.16 8.15 11.06
C TYR A 120 21.23 7.16 11.49
N TYR A 121 21.14 6.71 12.72
CA TYR A 121 21.94 5.65 13.30
C TYR A 121 21.03 4.43 13.50
N PHE A 122 21.47 3.28 13.03
CA PHE A 122 20.71 2.03 13.06
C PHE A 122 21.42 1.01 13.92
N ARG A 123 20.64 0.26 14.69
CA ARG A 123 21.13 -0.77 15.59
C ARG A 123 20.20 -1.97 15.55
N ALA A 124 20.74 -3.17 15.49
CA ALA A 124 19.94 -4.37 15.61
C ALA A 124 19.54 -4.61 17.07
N TYR A 125 18.35 -5.14 17.25
CA TYR A 125 17.87 -5.53 18.58
C TYR A 125 17.29 -6.94 18.58
N PHE A 126 17.33 -7.53 19.77
CA PHE A 126 16.58 -8.73 20.13
C PHE A 126 15.74 -8.43 21.35
N ARG A 127 14.51 -8.94 21.37
CA ARG A 127 13.72 -8.91 22.60
C ARG A 127 13.00 -10.21 22.85
N ASN A 128 12.93 -10.57 24.12
CA ASN A 128 12.00 -11.55 24.66
C ASN A 128 10.91 -10.84 25.49
N SER A 129 10.13 -11.58 26.24
CA SER A 129 9.07 -11.02 27.09
C SER A 129 9.56 -10.20 28.29
N ARG A 130 10.86 -10.20 28.59
CA ARG A 130 11.44 -9.54 29.77
C ARG A 130 12.48 -8.48 29.43
N GLU A 131 13.31 -8.70 28.42
CA GLU A 131 14.52 -7.93 28.18
C GLU A 131 14.71 -7.63 26.69
N VAL A 132 15.41 -6.53 26.43
CA VAL A 132 15.84 -6.12 25.10
C VAL A 132 17.36 -6.08 25.08
N TYR A 133 17.95 -6.66 24.05
CA TYR A 133 19.38 -6.70 23.81
C TYR A 133 19.66 -6.02 22.48
N TYR A 134 20.79 -5.33 22.41
CA TYR A 134 21.18 -4.57 21.23
C TYR A 134 22.52 -5.05 20.71
N SER A 135 22.73 -4.99 19.40
CA SER A 135 24.06 -5.21 18.80
C SER A 135 25.06 -4.18 19.35
N GLU A 136 26.34 -4.55 19.40
CA GLU A 136 27.41 -3.61 19.71
C GLU A 136 27.60 -2.61 18.57
N ASP A 137 27.39 -3.07 17.33
CA ASP A 137 27.54 -2.27 16.13
C ASP A 137 26.38 -1.31 15.97
N ILE A 138 26.70 -0.05 15.63
CA ILE A 138 25.79 0.99 15.19
C ILE A 138 26.23 1.43 13.81
N VAL A 139 25.30 1.48 12.86
CA VAL A 139 25.58 1.81 11.47
C VAL A 139 24.90 3.12 11.11
N GLU A 140 25.64 4.03 10.52
CA GLU A 140 25.11 5.28 9.98
C GLU A 140 24.50 5.04 8.59
N GLY A 141 23.37 5.68 8.33
CA GLY A 141 22.71 5.65 7.03
C GLY A 141 21.80 6.83 6.81
N ARG A 142 21.46 7.08 5.55
CA ARG A 142 20.54 8.14 5.13
C ARG A 142 19.82 7.72 3.87
N LEU A 143 18.70 8.36 3.57
CA LEU A 143 18.08 8.23 2.26
C LEU A 143 18.99 8.80 1.17
N GLY A 144 18.90 8.25 -0.04
CA GLY A 144 19.46 8.84 -1.24
C GLY A 144 18.83 10.19 -1.57
N GLU A 145 19.08 10.69 -2.76
CA GLU A 145 18.50 11.97 -3.20
C GLU A 145 17.00 11.85 -3.36
N GLU A 146 16.27 12.86 -2.92
CA GLU A 146 14.83 12.95 -3.09
C GLU A 146 14.50 13.10 -4.59
N PRO A 147 13.61 12.25 -5.16
CA PRO A 147 13.20 12.38 -6.56
C PRO A 147 12.50 13.72 -6.80
N SER A 148 12.89 14.38 -7.91
CA SER A 148 12.33 15.67 -8.29
C SER A 148 10.93 15.52 -8.86
N GLU A 149 10.04 16.44 -8.50
CA GLU A 149 8.71 16.55 -9.09
C GLU A 149 8.75 16.83 -10.60
N ILE A 150 7.76 16.33 -11.34
CA ILE A 150 7.57 16.59 -12.77
C ILE A 150 6.43 17.59 -12.94
N LYS A 151 6.73 18.72 -13.54
CA LYS A 151 5.76 19.79 -13.83
C LYS A 151 5.54 19.93 -15.32
N PHE A 152 4.28 20.17 -15.69
CA PHE A 152 3.86 20.44 -17.05
C PHE A 152 3.16 21.79 -17.16
N ASP A 153 3.05 22.30 -18.37
CA ASP A 153 2.13 23.38 -18.70
C ASP A 153 0.73 22.82 -18.89
N TRP A 154 -0.19 23.21 -17.99
CA TRP A 154 -1.56 22.72 -17.98
C TRP A 154 -2.52 23.76 -18.53
N THR A 155 -3.32 23.37 -19.49
CA THR A 155 -4.40 24.17 -20.06
C THR A 155 -5.72 23.83 -19.36
N ARG A 156 -6.34 24.83 -18.72
CA ARG A 156 -7.68 24.65 -18.15
C ARG A 156 -8.70 24.49 -19.28
N LEU A 157 -9.53 23.46 -19.19
CA LEU A 157 -10.61 23.21 -20.14
C LEU A 157 -11.85 24.03 -19.77
N ASP A 158 -12.60 24.45 -20.79
CA ASP A 158 -13.89 25.12 -20.62
C ASP A 158 -14.96 24.03 -20.39
N THR A 159 -15.46 23.94 -19.16
CA THR A 159 -16.43 22.95 -18.71
C THR A 159 -17.55 23.63 -17.91
N PRO A 160 -18.36 24.49 -18.56
CA PRO A 160 -19.38 25.29 -17.86
C PRO A 160 -20.50 24.46 -17.23
N GLU A 161 -20.63 23.21 -17.64
CA GLU A 161 -21.58 22.25 -17.08
C GLU A 161 -21.18 21.70 -15.70
N LEU A 162 -19.94 21.91 -15.25
CA LEU A 162 -19.47 21.40 -13.97
C LEU A 162 -19.78 22.36 -12.81
N PRO A 163 -19.85 21.88 -11.56
CA PRO A 163 -19.85 22.73 -10.37
C PRO A 163 -18.64 23.67 -10.35
N SER A 164 -18.79 24.83 -9.73
CA SER A 164 -17.71 25.84 -9.71
C SER A 164 -16.47 25.39 -8.94
N SER A 165 -16.62 24.45 -8.02
CA SER A 165 -15.53 23.81 -7.27
C SER A 165 -14.74 22.77 -8.08
N VAL A 166 -15.23 22.36 -9.26
CA VAL A 166 -14.56 21.37 -10.12
C VAL A 166 -13.86 22.08 -11.28
N SER A 167 -12.62 21.74 -11.53
CA SER A 167 -11.87 22.20 -12.71
C SER A 167 -11.17 21.03 -13.39
N VAL A 168 -11.09 21.09 -14.72
CA VAL A 168 -10.45 20.05 -15.55
C VAL A 168 -9.33 20.67 -16.36
N TYR A 169 -8.23 19.96 -16.49
CA TYR A 169 -7.02 20.42 -17.17
C TYR A 169 -6.49 19.36 -18.13
N PHE A 170 -5.80 19.81 -19.16
CA PHE A 170 -5.14 19.00 -20.17
C PHE A 170 -3.70 19.48 -20.39
N THR A 171 -2.81 18.53 -20.69
CA THR A 171 -1.46 18.82 -21.19
C THR A 171 -1.11 17.88 -22.35
N ASP A 172 -0.34 18.39 -23.30
CA ASP A 172 0.38 17.66 -24.34
C ASP A 172 1.89 17.95 -24.28
N SER A 173 2.35 18.48 -23.15
CA SER A 173 3.77 18.72 -22.89
C SER A 173 4.51 17.39 -22.83
N PRO A 174 5.68 17.29 -23.50
CA PRO A 174 6.42 16.02 -23.55
C PRO A 174 6.94 15.61 -22.16
N LEU A 175 6.88 14.31 -21.87
CA LEU A 175 7.49 13.70 -20.69
C LEU A 175 8.88 13.19 -21.07
N ASP A 176 9.92 13.84 -20.58
CA ASP A 176 11.32 13.53 -20.89
C ASP A 176 11.57 13.40 -22.41
N GLY A 177 11.07 14.40 -23.17
CA GLY A 177 11.20 14.47 -24.62
C GLY A 177 10.32 13.51 -25.43
N ARG A 178 9.48 12.71 -24.80
CA ARG A 178 8.53 11.79 -25.42
C ARG A 178 7.14 12.40 -25.53
N PRO A 179 6.36 12.11 -26.58
CA PRO A 179 4.95 12.50 -26.66
C PRO A 179 4.19 12.02 -25.42
N PHE A 180 3.40 12.92 -24.82
CA PHE A 180 2.64 12.61 -23.61
C PHE A 180 1.38 13.45 -23.54
N ASN A 181 0.24 12.81 -23.37
CA ASN A 181 -1.06 13.43 -23.18
C ASN A 181 -1.62 13.02 -21.82
N ALA A 182 -2.05 14.01 -21.04
CA ALA A 182 -2.66 13.73 -19.75
C ALA A 182 -3.77 14.75 -19.41
N TRP A 183 -4.68 14.29 -18.56
CA TRP A 183 -5.79 15.08 -18.01
C TRP A 183 -5.84 14.92 -16.50
N TYR A 184 -6.25 15.97 -15.83
CA TYR A 184 -6.68 15.86 -14.46
C TYR A 184 -7.90 16.72 -14.18
N ALA A 185 -8.73 16.24 -13.25
CA ALA A 185 -9.79 17.00 -12.62
C ALA A 185 -9.45 17.22 -11.16
N VAL A 186 -9.75 18.40 -10.65
CA VAL A 186 -9.51 18.76 -9.25
C VAL A 186 -10.77 19.35 -8.62
N ALA A 187 -11.06 18.97 -7.39
CA ALA A 187 -12.17 19.48 -6.61
C ALA A 187 -11.88 19.53 -5.11
N ASP A 188 -12.49 20.50 -4.43
CA ASP A 188 -12.69 20.48 -2.99
C ASP A 188 -13.98 19.72 -2.67
N VAL A 189 -13.85 18.47 -2.28
CA VAL A 189 -15.00 17.57 -2.02
C VAL A 189 -15.67 17.81 -0.66
N THR A 190 -15.09 18.68 0.18
CA THR A 190 -15.73 19.18 1.41
C THR A 190 -16.71 20.33 1.11
N SER A 191 -16.66 20.91 -0.11
CA SER A 191 -17.52 22.00 -0.53
C SER A 191 -19.00 21.59 -0.57
N SER A 192 -19.89 22.58 -0.67
CA SER A 192 -21.35 22.35 -0.64
C SER A 192 -21.93 21.88 -1.97
N ASP A 193 -21.18 21.90 -3.08
CA ASP A 193 -21.69 21.67 -4.44
C ASP A 193 -21.15 20.37 -5.08
N VAL A 194 -20.13 19.74 -4.47
CA VAL A 194 -19.54 18.51 -4.98
C VAL A 194 -19.20 17.52 -3.85
N GLU A 195 -19.35 16.24 -4.14
CA GLU A 195 -18.93 15.13 -3.30
C GLU A 195 -18.14 14.10 -4.11
N LEU A 196 -17.33 13.28 -3.44
CA LEU A 196 -16.65 12.15 -4.06
C LEU A 196 -17.49 10.89 -3.80
N LYS A 197 -17.60 10.04 -4.83
CA LYS A 197 -18.20 8.70 -4.70
C LYS A 197 -17.34 7.64 -5.34
N VAL A 198 -17.43 6.45 -4.78
CA VAL A 198 -16.94 5.20 -5.37
C VAL A 198 -18.16 4.41 -5.86
N ASN A 199 -18.06 3.89 -7.08
CA ASN A 199 -19.04 2.95 -7.62
C ASN A 199 -18.41 1.55 -7.68
N LEU A 200 -19.13 0.58 -7.18
CA LEU A 200 -18.84 -0.84 -7.35
C LEU A 200 -20.10 -1.51 -7.90
N HIS A 201 -19.96 -2.20 -9.02
CA HIS A 201 -21.08 -2.83 -9.72
C HIS A 201 -21.06 -4.34 -9.54
N ASP A 202 -22.22 -4.96 -9.72
CA ASP A 202 -22.41 -6.41 -9.72
C ASP A 202 -22.06 -7.08 -11.05
N ARG A 203 -21.75 -6.27 -12.07
CA ARG A 203 -21.27 -6.67 -13.40
C ARG A 203 -20.34 -5.61 -13.99
N ILE A 204 -19.50 -6.02 -14.92
CA ILE A 204 -18.66 -5.09 -15.66
C ILE A 204 -19.49 -4.16 -16.56
N LYS A 205 -19.09 -2.88 -16.59
CA LYS A 205 -19.66 -1.81 -17.43
C LYS A 205 -18.52 -0.91 -17.91
N THR A 206 -18.72 -0.23 -19.04
CA THR A 206 -17.81 0.84 -19.40
C THR A 206 -17.93 2.01 -18.43
N VAL A 207 -16.89 2.83 -18.30
CA VAL A 207 -16.95 4.03 -17.44
C VAL A 207 -17.99 5.02 -17.95
N ASP A 208 -18.20 5.06 -19.29
CA ASP A 208 -19.27 5.85 -19.91
C ASP A 208 -20.67 5.40 -19.46
N GLU A 209 -20.91 4.07 -19.44
CA GLU A 209 -22.18 3.51 -18.94
C GLU A 209 -22.36 3.83 -17.45
N GLN A 210 -21.31 3.70 -16.64
CA GLN A 210 -21.34 4.02 -15.21
C GLN A 210 -21.64 5.50 -14.97
N ALA A 211 -21.02 6.42 -15.72
CA ALA A 211 -21.27 7.85 -15.63
C ALA A 211 -22.71 8.22 -16.00
N ALA A 212 -23.29 7.53 -16.98
CA ALA A 212 -24.65 7.79 -17.44
C ALA A 212 -25.74 7.32 -16.47
N GLU A 213 -25.42 6.47 -15.49
CA GLU A 213 -26.38 5.94 -14.51
C GLU A 213 -26.77 6.97 -13.44
N ASP A 214 -25.88 7.93 -13.14
CA ASP A 214 -26.20 8.99 -12.19
C ASP A 214 -26.07 10.37 -12.86
N PRO A 215 -27.17 11.08 -13.07
CA PRO A 215 -27.18 12.40 -13.69
C PRO A 215 -26.42 13.47 -12.87
N LYS A 216 -26.07 13.19 -11.62
CA LYS A 216 -25.22 14.00 -10.78
C LYS A 216 -23.73 13.81 -11.06
N CYS A 217 -23.34 12.80 -11.81
CA CYS A 217 -21.96 12.54 -12.17
C CYS A 217 -21.36 13.72 -12.94
N CYS A 218 -20.26 14.25 -12.46
CA CYS A 218 -19.54 15.38 -13.05
C CYS A 218 -18.27 14.92 -13.76
N VAL A 219 -17.46 14.14 -13.04
CA VAL A 219 -16.21 13.55 -13.53
C VAL A 219 -16.10 12.14 -12.99
N LEU A 220 -15.77 11.18 -13.85
CA LEU A 220 -15.61 9.78 -13.47
C LEU A 220 -14.36 9.19 -14.09
N VAL A 221 -13.58 8.42 -13.30
CA VAL A 221 -12.46 7.62 -13.79
C VAL A 221 -12.63 6.16 -13.35
N ASN A 222 -12.00 5.22 -14.09
CA ASN A 222 -11.90 3.83 -13.64
C ASN A 222 -11.08 3.73 -12.34
N ALA A 223 -11.26 2.64 -11.58
CA ALA A 223 -10.61 2.51 -10.28
C ALA A 223 -9.84 1.19 -10.09
N ALA A 224 -10.35 0.26 -9.30
CA ALA A 224 -9.62 -0.93 -8.85
C ALA A 224 -9.22 -1.88 -9.97
N TYR A 225 -8.15 -2.64 -9.74
CA TYR A 225 -7.84 -3.83 -10.53
C TYR A 225 -8.96 -4.86 -10.45
N PHE A 226 -9.07 -5.71 -11.47
CA PHE A 226 -10.14 -6.71 -11.51
C PHE A 226 -9.74 -7.98 -12.27
N LEU A 227 -10.51 -9.02 -12.02
CA LEU A 227 -10.57 -10.23 -12.84
C LEU A 227 -11.99 -10.36 -13.46
N ALA A 228 -12.17 -11.33 -14.33
CA ALA A 228 -13.49 -11.62 -14.87
C ALA A 228 -14.54 -11.93 -13.77
N SER A 229 -14.09 -12.39 -12.61
CA SER A 229 -14.92 -12.76 -11.46
C SER A 229 -15.27 -11.60 -10.52
N GLY A 230 -14.68 -10.42 -10.67
CA GLY A 230 -14.93 -9.28 -9.77
C GLY A 230 -13.75 -8.36 -9.59
N SER A 231 -13.97 -7.31 -8.80
CA SER A 231 -12.94 -6.37 -8.37
C SER A 231 -11.92 -7.06 -7.46
N LEU A 232 -10.65 -6.68 -7.61
CA LEU A 232 -9.54 -7.13 -6.77
C LEU A 232 -9.23 -6.04 -5.74
N GLY A 233 -9.75 -6.19 -4.56
CA GLY A 233 -9.46 -5.26 -3.48
C GLY A 233 -10.69 -4.86 -2.69
N ILE A 234 -10.48 -3.97 -1.74
CA ILE A 234 -11.50 -3.44 -0.85
C ILE A 234 -12.12 -2.21 -1.49
N SER A 235 -13.44 -2.14 -1.41
CA SER A 235 -14.22 -0.96 -1.74
C SER A 235 -15.14 -0.62 -0.58
N VAL A 236 -15.30 0.65 -0.27
CA VAL A 236 -16.27 1.15 0.70
C VAL A 236 -17.24 2.07 -0.04
N VAL A 237 -18.52 1.77 0.07
CA VAL A 237 -19.60 2.50 -0.60
C VAL A 237 -20.67 2.82 0.43
N GLY A 238 -20.82 4.11 0.75
CA GLY A 238 -21.75 4.56 1.78
C GLY A 238 -21.44 3.94 3.15
N GLY A 239 -20.17 3.92 3.57
CA GLY A 239 -19.70 3.32 4.81
C GLY A 239 -19.74 1.78 4.85
N SER A 240 -20.18 1.12 3.76
CA SER A 240 -20.25 -0.34 3.70
C SER A 240 -19.01 -0.93 3.03
N GLU A 241 -18.24 -1.69 3.78
CA GLU A 241 -17.05 -2.39 3.29
C GLU A 241 -17.41 -3.61 2.45
N GLN A 242 -16.76 -3.76 1.29
CA GLN A 242 -16.94 -4.87 0.36
C GLN A 242 -15.61 -5.34 -0.18
N GLY A 243 -15.53 -6.64 -0.47
CA GLY A 243 -14.32 -7.25 -1.02
C GLY A 243 -13.32 -7.66 0.05
N MET A 244 -12.16 -8.08 -0.40
CA MET A 244 -11.02 -8.42 0.43
C MET A 244 -9.75 -8.13 -0.34
N VAL A 245 -8.66 -7.81 0.34
CA VAL A 245 -7.34 -7.83 -0.29
C VAL A 245 -7.00 -9.29 -0.55
N THR A 246 -6.89 -9.63 -1.82
CA THR A 246 -6.49 -10.96 -2.21
C THR A 246 -5.05 -11.19 -1.76
N THR A 247 -4.82 -12.37 -1.20
CA THR A 247 -3.48 -12.85 -0.90
C THR A 247 -2.59 -12.78 -2.13
N TYR A 248 -1.34 -12.42 -1.94
CA TYR A 248 -0.34 -12.38 -2.99
C TYR A 248 0.28 -13.76 -3.20
N ARG A 249 0.66 -14.08 -4.43
CA ARG A 249 1.46 -15.27 -4.74
C ARG A 249 2.93 -14.93 -4.75
N GLY A 250 3.76 -15.74 -4.11
CA GLY A 250 5.19 -15.49 -3.97
C GLY A 250 5.92 -15.41 -5.31
N SER A 251 5.59 -16.27 -6.27
CA SER A 251 6.10 -16.17 -7.62
C SER A 251 5.05 -16.57 -8.64
N LEU A 252 5.06 -15.92 -9.81
CA LEU A 252 4.26 -16.27 -10.97
C LEU A 252 4.98 -17.25 -11.91
N ARG A 253 6.25 -17.56 -11.65
CA ARG A 253 7.05 -18.50 -12.45
C ARG A 253 6.87 -19.92 -11.96
N PRO A 254 6.36 -20.86 -12.78
CA PRO A 254 6.14 -22.24 -12.38
C PRO A 254 7.39 -22.98 -11.85
N GLU A 255 8.56 -22.60 -12.34
CA GLU A 255 9.86 -23.15 -11.96
C GLU A 255 10.41 -22.60 -10.63
N HIS A 256 9.81 -21.54 -10.10
CA HIS A 256 10.28 -20.92 -8.88
C HIS A 256 9.83 -21.71 -7.65
N PRO A 257 10.67 -21.87 -6.60
CA PRO A 257 10.29 -22.60 -5.37
C PRO A 257 9.05 -22.03 -4.67
N GLU A 258 8.82 -20.72 -4.81
CA GLU A 258 7.68 -20.02 -4.21
C GLU A 258 6.46 -19.90 -5.14
N TYR A 259 6.47 -20.62 -6.26
CA TYR A 259 5.32 -20.63 -7.17
C TYR A 259 4.04 -21.06 -6.44
N ASN A 260 3.02 -20.21 -6.54
CA ASN A 260 1.74 -20.39 -5.84
C ASN A 260 1.78 -20.32 -4.31
N SER A 261 2.92 -20.04 -3.68
CA SER A 261 2.93 -19.67 -2.26
C SER A 261 2.05 -18.44 -2.03
N VAL A 262 1.29 -18.44 -0.93
CA VAL A 262 0.29 -17.39 -0.65
C VAL A 262 0.72 -16.61 0.56
N TYR A 263 0.85 -15.30 0.39
CA TYR A 263 1.24 -14.37 1.45
C TYR A 263 0.16 -13.32 1.68
N PRO A 264 0.03 -12.77 2.89
CA PRO A 264 -0.78 -11.59 3.11
C PRO A 264 -0.21 -10.44 2.27
N ALA A 265 -1.09 -9.61 1.74
CA ALA A 265 -0.71 -8.43 0.98
C ALA A 265 -1.40 -7.20 1.55
N THR A 266 -0.76 -6.04 1.43
CA THR A 266 -1.42 -4.75 1.55
C THR A 266 -1.59 -4.12 0.18
N ARG A 267 -2.57 -3.23 0.05
CA ARG A 267 -2.82 -2.42 -1.14
C ARG A 267 -3.04 -0.98 -0.74
N GLY A 268 -2.57 -0.06 -1.56
CA GLY A 268 -2.93 1.34 -1.41
C GLY A 268 -4.44 1.52 -1.50
N ILE A 269 -5.01 2.30 -0.60
CA ILE A 269 -6.41 2.68 -0.60
C ILE A 269 -6.53 4.20 -0.50
N PHE A 270 -7.38 4.78 -1.34
CA PHE A 270 -7.78 6.17 -1.25
C PHE A 270 -9.26 6.23 -0.90
N GLY A 271 -9.64 7.19 -0.07
CA GLY A 271 -11.04 7.43 0.24
C GLY A 271 -11.29 8.74 0.95
N VAL A 272 -12.55 8.99 1.24
CA VAL A 272 -13.03 10.12 2.04
C VAL A 272 -13.91 9.61 3.16
N ASP A 273 -13.87 10.30 4.30
CA ASP A 273 -14.84 10.08 5.38
C ASP A 273 -16.19 10.75 5.10
N ALA A 274 -17.12 10.69 6.06
CA ALA A 274 -18.47 11.28 5.93
C ALA A 274 -18.47 12.81 5.77
N ASP A 275 -17.42 13.50 6.21
CA ASP A 275 -17.23 14.94 6.06
C ASP A 275 -16.53 15.30 4.72
N GLY A 276 -16.12 14.29 3.95
CA GLY A 276 -15.40 14.45 2.68
C GLY A 276 -13.90 14.65 2.84
N VAL A 277 -13.34 14.42 4.03
CA VAL A 277 -11.89 14.56 4.26
C VAL A 277 -11.14 13.40 3.60
N PRO A 278 -10.21 13.67 2.66
CA PRO A 278 -9.49 12.62 1.95
C PRO A 278 -8.39 12.00 2.80
N SER A 279 -8.17 10.72 2.60
CA SER A 279 -7.07 9.97 3.21
C SER A 279 -6.52 8.90 2.27
N VAL A 280 -5.24 8.58 2.45
CA VAL A 280 -4.56 7.45 1.82
C VAL A 280 -3.91 6.61 2.90
N TYR A 281 -4.16 5.31 2.83
CA TYR A 281 -3.56 4.31 3.70
C TYR A 281 -3.17 3.07 2.90
N TRP A 282 -2.57 2.11 3.56
CA TRP A 282 -2.49 0.73 3.08
C TRP A 282 -3.58 -0.10 3.74
N THR A 283 -4.21 -0.98 2.97
CA THR A 283 -5.26 -1.87 3.48
C THR A 283 -4.88 -3.31 3.31
N GLY A 284 -5.25 -4.13 4.26
CA GLY A 284 -5.05 -5.57 4.25
C GLY A 284 -6.22 -6.29 4.92
N SER A 285 -6.34 -7.58 4.72
CA SER A 285 -7.38 -8.39 5.34
C SER A 285 -6.78 -9.62 6.05
N GLY A 286 -7.24 -9.86 7.27
CA GLY A 286 -6.85 -11.00 8.08
C GLY A 286 -8.02 -11.46 8.96
N GLY A 287 -9.19 -11.76 8.34
CA GLY A 287 -10.45 -12.04 9.06
C GLY A 287 -11.33 -10.80 9.25
N ALA A 288 -10.74 -9.61 9.19
CA ALA A 288 -11.38 -8.30 9.10
C ALA A 288 -10.57 -7.42 8.15
N ILE A 289 -11.10 -6.28 7.77
CA ILE A 289 -10.41 -5.25 7.00
C ILE A 289 -9.67 -4.35 7.98
N TYR A 290 -8.42 -4.04 7.65
CA TYR A 290 -7.56 -3.18 8.45
C TYR A 290 -6.91 -2.12 7.56
N TYR A 291 -6.67 -0.94 8.13
CA TYR A 291 -6.00 0.17 7.48
C TYR A 291 -4.71 0.49 8.24
N TYR A 292 -3.65 0.84 7.52
CA TYR A 292 -2.33 1.05 8.08
C TYR A 292 -1.71 2.33 7.55
N ASP A 293 -1.00 3.06 8.41
CA ASP A 293 -0.24 4.27 8.08
C ASP A 293 1.15 3.98 7.50
N ARG A 294 1.46 2.70 7.31
CA ARG A 294 2.73 2.23 6.75
C ARG A 294 2.52 0.99 5.89
N PRO A 295 3.38 0.78 4.88
CA PRO A 295 3.29 -0.41 4.05
C PRO A 295 3.72 -1.66 4.81
N LEU A 296 3.34 -2.82 4.27
CA LEU A 296 3.94 -4.08 4.63
C LEU A 296 5.44 -4.02 4.33
N PRO A 297 6.33 -4.39 5.28
CA PRO A 297 7.77 -4.39 5.02
C PRO A 297 8.13 -5.23 3.79
N SER A 298 8.87 -4.63 2.86
CA SER A 298 9.36 -5.32 1.68
C SER A 298 10.66 -6.05 1.98
N LEU A 299 10.89 -7.14 1.27
CA LEU A 299 12.17 -7.84 1.28
C LEU A 299 12.90 -7.62 -0.04
N ILE A 300 14.20 -7.79 0.04
CA ILE A 300 15.11 -7.71 -1.10
C ILE A 300 15.39 -9.14 -1.54
N GLY A 301 15.36 -9.38 -2.85
CA GLY A 301 15.63 -10.68 -3.42
C GLY A 301 16.16 -10.61 -4.83
N SER A 302 16.76 -11.70 -5.28
CA SER A 302 17.27 -11.86 -6.63
C SER A 302 16.17 -12.11 -7.67
N ASP A 303 14.97 -12.45 -7.23
CA ASP A 303 13.82 -12.63 -8.11
C ASP A 303 12.86 -11.44 -7.99
N PRO A 304 12.66 -10.63 -9.06
CA PRO A 304 11.75 -9.48 -9.05
C PRO A 304 10.28 -9.88 -8.84
N TYR A 305 9.96 -11.17 -8.96
CA TYR A 305 8.63 -11.71 -8.71
C TYR A 305 8.47 -12.33 -7.32
N ALA A 306 9.56 -12.51 -6.58
CA ALA A 306 9.51 -13.01 -5.21
C ALA A 306 9.15 -11.88 -4.25
N MET A 307 8.07 -12.05 -3.52
CA MET A 307 7.51 -11.10 -2.60
C MET A 307 7.48 -11.71 -1.22
N MET A 308 8.30 -11.23 -0.32
CA MET A 308 8.70 -12.05 0.81
C MET A 308 8.33 -11.54 2.19
N SER A 309 7.36 -10.66 2.37
CA SER A 309 6.94 -10.34 3.72
C SER A 309 5.63 -11.01 4.11
N PRO A 310 5.65 -11.97 5.03
CA PRO A 310 4.45 -12.72 5.41
C PRO A 310 3.63 -12.06 6.53
N LYS A 311 3.98 -10.85 6.99
CA LYS A 311 3.31 -10.21 8.13
C LYS A 311 2.70 -8.88 7.74
N LEU A 312 1.42 -8.71 8.08
CA LEU A 312 0.79 -7.40 8.08
C LEU A 312 1.44 -6.48 9.14
N PRO A 313 1.42 -5.16 8.95
CA PRO A 313 1.82 -4.22 9.99
C PRO A 313 1.06 -4.47 11.30
N SER A 314 1.66 -4.19 12.45
CA SER A 314 1.13 -4.62 13.74
C SER A 314 0.06 -3.69 14.34
N ALA A 315 -0.02 -2.45 13.87
CA ALA A 315 -0.89 -1.43 14.43
C ALA A 315 -1.78 -0.82 13.33
N PRO A 316 -3.04 -1.27 13.20
CA PRO A 316 -3.99 -0.63 12.31
C PRO A 316 -4.36 0.75 12.83
N VAL A 317 -4.70 1.66 11.91
CA VAL A 317 -5.31 2.96 12.21
C VAL A 317 -6.83 2.82 12.29
N ASP A 318 -7.44 3.65 13.11
CA ASP A 318 -8.90 3.77 13.20
C ASP A 318 -9.35 4.78 12.15
N TRP A 319 -9.90 4.29 11.04
CA TRP A 319 -10.40 5.08 9.94
C TRP A 319 -11.74 4.54 9.45
N GLU A 320 -12.73 5.40 9.39
CA GLU A 320 -14.10 5.09 8.97
C GLU A 320 -14.43 5.82 7.66
N PRO A 321 -14.04 5.28 6.49
CA PRO A 321 -14.35 5.92 5.22
C PRO A 321 -15.83 5.78 4.85
N GLU A 322 -16.41 6.84 4.29
CA GLU A 322 -17.71 6.80 3.64
C GLU A 322 -17.59 6.22 2.22
N TYR A 323 -16.55 6.65 1.48
CA TYR A 323 -16.21 6.11 0.17
C TYR A 323 -14.70 5.85 0.10
N ALA A 324 -14.32 4.64 -0.24
CA ALA A 324 -12.92 4.29 -0.45
C ALA A 324 -12.76 3.15 -1.45
N ILE A 325 -11.61 3.10 -2.13
CA ILE A 325 -11.29 2.01 -3.04
C ILE A 325 -9.79 1.75 -3.10
N SER A 326 -9.44 0.48 -3.04
CA SER A 326 -8.04 0.04 -3.06
C SER A 326 -7.59 -0.40 -4.45
N ALA A 327 -6.34 -0.10 -4.76
CA ALA A 327 -5.61 -0.61 -5.91
C ALA A 327 -4.11 -0.62 -5.60
N GLY A 328 -3.35 0.40 -5.97
CA GLY A 328 -1.93 0.55 -5.65
C GLY A 328 -1.00 0.44 -6.87
N PRO A 329 0.27 0.72 -6.67
CA PRO A 329 0.88 1.11 -5.39
C PRO A 329 0.43 2.50 -4.91
N VAL A 330 0.67 2.78 -3.63
CA VAL A 330 0.67 4.15 -3.12
C VAL A 330 1.79 4.90 -3.84
N LEU A 331 1.42 5.95 -4.57
CA LEU A 331 2.37 6.76 -5.36
C LEU A 331 3.08 7.78 -4.50
N LEU A 332 2.35 8.41 -3.60
CA LEU A 332 2.85 9.39 -2.65
C LEU A 332 2.24 9.16 -1.27
N TYR A 333 3.09 9.24 -0.26
CA TYR A 333 2.71 9.29 1.13
C TYR A 333 3.52 10.36 1.83
N ASP A 334 2.85 11.38 2.37
CA ASP A 334 3.48 12.57 2.94
C ASP A 334 4.51 13.23 1.97
N GLY A 335 4.12 13.36 0.69
CA GLY A 335 4.95 13.92 -0.37
C GLY A 335 6.12 13.06 -0.84
N LYS A 336 6.29 11.86 -0.29
CA LYS A 336 7.37 10.92 -0.62
C LYS A 336 6.85 9.76 -1.47
N CYS A 337 7.61 9.36 -2.48
CA CYS A 337 7.33 8.14 -3.26
C CYS A 337 7.85 6.92 -2.50
N PRO A 338 6.97 6.01 -2.00
CA PRO A 338 7.39 4.92 -1.12
C PRO A 338 7.87 3.66 -1.85
N PHE A 339 8.09 3.72 -3.15
CA PHE A 339 8.55 2.58 -3.94
C PHE A 339 9.58 3.00 -4.98
N ASP A 340 10.40 2.04 -5.39
CA ASP A 340 11.33 2.14 -6.51
C ASP A 340 11.36 0.78 -7.21
N PHE A 341 11.10 0.79 -8.51
CA PHE A 341 11.22 -0.38 -9.37
C PHE A 341 12.54 -0.45 -10.11
N THR A 342 13.43 0.52 -9.88
CA THR A 342 14.77 0.49 -10.43
C THR A 342 15.52 -0.70 -9.86
N LEU A 343 16.00 -1.55 -10.72
CA LEU A 343 16.83 -2.67 -10.33
C LEU A 343 18.18 -2.12 -9.86
N THR A 344 18.48 -2.29 -8.57
CA THR A 344 19.77 -1.95 -8.02
C THR A 344 20.66 -3.18 -8.02
N GLY A 345 21.71 -3.13 -8.74
CA GLY A 345 22.63 -4.25 -8.92
C GLY A 345 22.65 -4.78 -10.35
N GLN A 346 23.82 -5.16 -10.78
CA GLN A 346 24.07 -5.77 -12.09
C GLN A 346 24.37 -7.25 -11.85
N GLY A 347 23.61 -8.13 -12.45
CA GLY A 347 23.85 -9.55 -12.33
C GLY A 347 22.62 -10.33 -11.85
N GLU A 348 22.82 -11.29 -10.97
CA GLU A 348 21.76 -12.17 -10.47
C GLU A 348 21.00 -11.59 -9.27
N GLU A 349 21.53 -10.52 -8.65
CA GLU A 349 20.92 -9.86 -7.50
C GLU A 349 20.41 -8.48 -7.89
N TYR A 350 19.12 -8.23 -7.70
CA TYR A 350 18.49 -6.93 -7.79
C TYR A 350 17.44 -6.80 -6.70
N TYR A 351 17.20 -5.55 -6.33
CA TYR A 351 16.35 -5.20 -5.21
C TYR A 351 15.10 -4.52 -5.71
N MET A 352 13.97 -5.02 -5.29
CA MET A 352 12.69 -4.44 -5.61
C MET A 352 12.06 -3.87 -4.34
N HIS A 353 11.99 -2.54 -4.27
CA HIS A 353 11.42 -1.82 -3.13
C HIS A 353 9.90 -1.67 -3.30
N ASN A 354 9.22 -2.79 -3.40
CA ASN A 354 7.81 -2.86 -3.67
C ASN A 354 7.06 -3.30 -2.41
N PHE A 355 6.74 -2.33 -1.57
CA PHE A 355 6.09 -2.55 -0.28
C PHE A 355 4.66 -3.07 -0.38
N GLU A 356 4.06 -3.07 -1.56
CA GLU A 356 2.69 -3.55 -1.79
C GLU A 356 2.67 -4.90 -2.52
N MET A 357 3.81 -5.55 -2.67
CA MET A 357 3.93 -6.86 -3.29
C MET A 357 3.31 -6.93 -4.70
N ILE A 358 3.64 -5.95 -5.54
CA ILE A 358 3.16 -5.86 -6.92
C ILE A 358 4.18 -6.51 -7.86
N PRO A 359 3.79 -7.45 -8.73
CA PRO A 359 4.72 -8.12 -9.65
C PRO A 359 5.44 -7.14 -10.60
N TYR A 360 6.74 -7.29 -10.70
CA TYR A 360 7.59 -6.44 -11.54
C TYR A 360 7.23 -6.49 -13.02
N ASP A 361 6.87 -7.66 -13.55
CA ASP A 361 6.48 -7.85 -14.96
C ASP A 361 5.22 -7.07 -15.37
N ILE A 362 4.42 -6.64 -14.39
CA ILE A 362 3.21 -5.84 -14.62
C ILE A 362 3.50 -4.36 -14.43
N PHE A 363 4.35 -4.00 -13.48
CA PHE A 363 4.55 -2.63 -13.02
C PHE A 363 6.01 -2.14 -13.09
N GLY A 364 6.92 -2.98 -13.57
CA GLY A 364 8.34 -2.67 -13.64
C GLY A 364 8.69 -1.40 -14.39
N ASP A 365 9.95 -1.02 -14.30
CA ASP A 365 10.47 0.29 -14.71
C ASP A 365 10.38 0.57 -16.23
N ASP A 366 10.23 -0.45 -17.07
CA ASP A 366 10.13 -0.31 -18.52
C ASP A 366 8.67 -0.32 -19.03
N VAL A 367 7.67 -0.48 -18.14
CA VAL A 367 6.26 -0.59 -18.53
C VAL A 367 5.57 0.76 -18.47
N ARG A 368 5.29 1.33 -19.66
CA ARG A 368 4.66 2.63 -19.85
C ARG A 368 3.26 2.52 -20.49
N PRO A 369 2.26 1.99 -19.79
CA PRO A 369 0.88 1.99 -20.29
C PRO A 369 0.20 3.33 -20.05
N ASP A 370 -1.06 3.42 -20.46
CA ASP A 370 -2.01 4.37 -19.95
C ASP A 370 -2.12 4.23 -18.41
N ARG A 371 -2.30 5.33 -17.69
CA ARG A 371 -2.37 5.33 -16.24
C ARG A 371 -3.60 6.07 -15.72
N THR A 372 -4.09 5.60 -14.58
CA THR A 372 -5.10 6.29 -13.77
C THR A 372 -4.57 6.42 -12.35
N ALA A 373 -4.71 7.59 -11.76
CA ALA A 373 -4.32 7.85 -10.39
C ALA A 373 -5.32 8.77 -9.68
N VAL A 374 -5.35 8.66 -8.37
CA VAL A 374 -6.07 9.59 -7.51
C VAL A 374 -5.15 10.07 -6.39
N GLY A 375 -5.29 11.33 -5.99
CA GLY A 375 -4.52 11.87 -4.89
C GLY A 375 -5.18 13.10 -4.30
N TYR A 376 -4.55 13.68 -3.28
CA TYR A 376 -4.99 14.96 -2.73
C TYR A 376 -3.82 15.83 -2.30
N THR A 377 -4.06 17.13 -2.37
CA THR A 377 -3.10 18.18 -2.01
C THR A 377 -3.12 18.45 -0.52
N GLU A 378 -2.12 19.17 0.00
CA GLU A 378 -2.03 19.55 1.42
C GLU A 378 -3.28 20.32 1.91
N ASP A 379 -3.91 21.11 1.03
CA ASP A 379 -5.16 21.83 1.32
C ASP A 379 -6.43 20.98 1.12
N GLY A 380 -6.29 19.67 0.93
CA GLY A 380 -7.39 18.68 0.89
C GLY A 380 -8.12 18.59 -0.44
N ARG A 381 -7.67 19.26 -1.51
CA ARG A 381 -8.31 19.12 -2.83
C ARG A 381 -7.96 17.76 -3.46
N VAL A 382 -8.98 17.07 -3.91
CA VAL A 382 -8.83 15.77 -4.57
C VAL A 382 -8.54 15.94 -6.05
N ILE A 383 -7.57 15.17 -6.55
CA ILE A 383 -7.16 15.12 -7.96
C ILE A 383 -7.44 13.73 -8.52
N LEU A 384 -8.22 13.69 -9.61
CA LEU A 384 -8.38 12.50 -10.45
C LEU A 384 -7.52 12.71 -11.70
N PHE A 385 -6.61 11.80 -11.98
CA PHE A 385 -5.62 11.92 -13.05
C PHE A 385 -5.68 10.72 -14.00
N ILE A 386 -5.51 10.98 -15.29
CA ILE A 386 -5.24 9.97 -16.29
C ILE A 386 -4.15 10.44 -17.28
N CYS A 387 -3.43 9.50 -17.86
CA CYS A 387 -2.67 9.74 -19.09
C CYS A 387 -2.91 8.63 -20.11
N ASP A 388 -2.87 8.99 -21.39
CA ASP A 388 -2.78 8.03 -22.48
C ASP A 388 -1.40 7.36 -22.52
N GLY A 389 -1.31 6.20 -23.12
CA GLY A 389 -0.06 5.48 -23.30
C GLY A 389 -0.09 4.56 -24.51
N ARG A 390 1.07 4.01 -24.87
CA ARG A 390 1.24 3.01 -25.95
C ARG A 390 0.70 3.44 -27.32
N CYS A 391 0.69 4.73 -27.62
CA CYS A 391 0.24 5.27 -28.89
C CYS A 391 1.19 6.39 -29.39
N GLU A 392 1.04 6.80 -30.63
CA GLU A 392 1.89 7.84 -31.23
C GLU A 392 1.78 9.20 -30.52
N LYS A 393 0.61 9.53 -29.99
CA LYS A 393 0.34 10.79 -29.30
C LYS A 393 0.80 10.79 -27.83
N SER A 394 0.96 9.60 -27.24
CA SER A 394 1.38 9.46 -25.86
C SER A 394 2.05 8.12 -25.61
N HIS A 395 3.27 8.16 -25.12
CA HIS A 395 4.02 6.94 -24.80
C HIS A 395 3.70 6.38 -23.42
N GLY A 396 2.88 7.09 -22.63
CA GLY A 396 2.54 6.68 -21.26
C GLY A 396 3.60 7.04 -20.22
N ALA A 397 3.40 6.60 -18.99
CA ALA A 397 4.26 6.90 -17.85
C ALA A 397 4.66 5.64 -17.07
N LEU A 398 5.90 5.65 -16.57
CA LEU A 398 6.32 4.74 -15.50
C LEU A 398 5.56 5.07 -14.21
N LEU A 399 5.50 4.13 -13.26
CA LEU A 399 4.90 4.42 -11.95
C LEU A 399 5.67 5.48 -11.17
N THR A 400 7.00 5.46 -11.26
CA THR A 400 7.86 6.49 -10.65
C THR A 400 7.65 7.87 -11.27
N GLU A 401 7.51 7.94 -12.60
CA GLU A 401 7.15 9.17 -13.30
C GLU A 401 5.75 9.64 -12.89
N LEU A 402 4.78 8.73 -12.78
CA LEU A 402 3.41 9.06 -12.34
C LEU A 402 3.40 9.63 -10.92
N ALA A 403 4.17 9.06 -10.00
CA ALA A 403 4.33 9.59 -8.66
C ALA A 403 4.88 11.04 -8.69
N MET A 404 5.90 11.29 -9.48
CA MET A 404 6.50 12.62 -9.63
C MET A 404 5.58 13.62 -10.35
N ILE A 405 4.73 13.16 -11.27
CA ILE A 405 3.67 13.97 -11.88
C ILE A 405 2.63 14.37 -10.83
N MET A 406 2.14 13.41 -10.04
CA MET A 406 1.18 13.69 -8.97
C MET A 406 1.77 14.68 -7.94
N LYS A 407 3.07 14.54 -7.61
CA LYS A 407 3.80 15.50 -6.77
C LYS A 407 3.84 16.90 -7.43
N GLY A 408 4.12 16.97 -8.73
CA GLY A 408 4.13 18.20 -9.51
C GLY A 408 2.76 18.89 -9.61
N LEU A 409 1.66 18.15 -9.45
CA LEU A 409 0.29 18.66 -9.29
C LEU A 409 -0.02 19.15 -7.87
N GLY A 410 0.93 19.00 -6.92
CA GLY A 410 0.79 19.42 -5.53
C GLY A 410 0.20 18.35 -4.61
N CYS A 411 0.08 17.11 -5.06
CA CYS A 411 -0.37 16.03 -4.19
C CYS A 411 0.70 15.71 -3.12
N THR A 412 0.25 15.54 -1.89
CA THR A 412 1.03 14.99 -0.79
C THR A 412 0.75 13.49 -0.61
N TYR A 413 -0.43 13.03 -1.05
CA TYR A 413 -0.84 11.63 -1.03
C TYR A 413 -1.45 11.25 -2.37
N ALA A 414 -1.11 10.08 -2.89
CA ALA A 414 -1.67 9.57 -4.15
C ALA A 414 -1.59 8.05 -4.25
N VAL A 415 -2.52 7.46 -4.99
CA VAL A 415 -2.62 6.01 -5.25
C VAL A 415 -2.78 5.78 -6.74
N ASN A 416 -2.07 4.81 -7.30
CA ASN A 416 -2.27 4.33 -8.66
C ASN A 416 -3.49 3.41 -8.73
N TYR A 417 -4.25 3.54 -9.80
CA TYR A 417 -5.38 2.68 -10.12
C TYR A 417 -5.11 1.84 -11.36
N ASP A 418 -6.09 1.02 -11.76
CA ASP A 418 -5.99 0.20 -12.95
C ASP A 418 -5.73 1.06 -14.19
N GLY A 419 -4.77 0.62 -14.98
CA GLY A 419 -4.27 1.34 -16.14
C GLY A 419 -4.56 0.63 -17.46
N GLY A 420 -3.79 0.98 -18.46
CA GLY A 420 -3.89 0.38 -19.76
C GLY A 420 -5.25 0.61 -20.41
N GLY A 421 -5.82 -0.42 -21.00
CA GLY A 421 -7.11 -0.33 -21.66
C GLY A 421 -8.30 0.02 -20.75
N SER A 422 -8.11 0.00 -19.43
CA SER A 422 -9.13 0.42 -18.45
C SER A 422 -9.15 1.93 -18.23
N THR A 423 -8.05 2.63 -18.54
CA THR A 423 -7.91 4.07 -18.31
C THR A 423 -8.95 4.88 -19.06
N ARG A 424 -9.79 5.59 -18.33
CA ARG A 424 -10.86 6.41 -18.89
C ARG A 424 -11.19 7.57 -17.94
N MET A 425 -11.38 8.75 -18.51
CA MET A 425 -11.98 9.89 -17.81
C MET A 425 -13.19 10.40 -18.58
N ILE A 426 -14.33 10.43 -17.94
CA ILE A 426 -15.57 11.05 -18.44
C ILE A 426 -15.76 12.38 -17.72
N VAL A 427 -16.01 13.44 -18.46
CA VAL A 427 -16.36 14.78 -17.95
C VAL A 427 -17.73 15.16 -18.51
N GLY A 428 -18.72 15.26 -17.63
CA GLY A 428 -20.11 15.35 -18.06
C GLY A 428 -20.50 14.10 -18.88
N SER A 429 -20.67 14.27 -20.20
CA SER A 429 -20.93 13.17 -21.13
C SER A 429 -19.80 12.91 -22.13
N LYS A 430 -18.66 13.56 -21.95
CA LYS A 430 -17.53 13.52 -22.90
C LYS A 430 -16.43 12.61 -22.35
N ASN A 431 -15.96 11.72 -23.21
CA ASN A 431 -14.70 11.04 -22.98
C ASN A 431 -13.52 11.97 -23.28
N MET A 432 -12.56 12.05 -22.35
CA MET A 432 -11.44 12.98 -22.46
C MET A 432 -10.23 12.37 -23.14
N ASN A 433 -9.97 11.08 -22.98
CA ASN A 433 -8.80 10.44 -23.52
C ASN A 433 -9.11 9.69 -24.84
N ASP A 434 -8.19 9.86 -25.81
CA ASP A 434 -8.21 9.11 -27.08
C ASP A 434 -7.79 7.67 -26.79
N VAL A 435 -8.74 6.78 -26.85
CA VAL A 435 -8.50 5.41 -26.48
C VAL A 435 -7.97 4.64 -27.67
N THR A 436 -6.90 3.91 -27.45
CA THR A 436 -6.43 2.84 -28.32
C THR A 436 -7.54 1.79 -28.56
N ALA A 437 -7.30 0.76 -29.36
CA ALA A 437 -8.29 -0.25 -29.79
C ALA A 437 -9.10 -0.93 -28.64
N GLU A 438 -8.72 -0.72 -27.40
CA GLU A 438 -9.42 -1.22 -26.19
C GLU A 438 -10.35 -0.18 -25.54
N ALA A 439 -10.72 0.82 -26.28
CA ALA A 439 -11.48 2.02 -25.89
C ALA A 439 -12.76 1.78 -25.06
N SER A 440 -13.33 0.61 -25.13
CA SER A 440 -14.58 0.27 -24.48
C SER A 440 -14.43 -0.84 -23.43
N ARG A 441 -13.23 -0.97 -22.83
CA ARG A 441 -13.04 -1.97 -21.77
C ARG A 441 -14.04 -1.72 -20.64
N GLN A 442 -14.76 -2.76 -20.30
CA GLN A 442 -15.65 -2.77 -19.17
C GLN A 442 -14.88 -3.03 -17.88
N VAL A 443 -15.20 -2.31 -16.83
CA VAL A 443 -14.57 -2.38 -15.50
C VAL A 443 -15.63 -2.59 -14.42
N TRP A 444 -15.22 -3.07 -13.24
CA TRP A 444 -16.14 -3.30 -12.12
C TRP A 444 -16.39 -2.05 -11.28
N SER A 445 -15.49 -1.10 -11.30
CA SER A 445 -15.51 0.02 -10.37
C SER A 445 -14.99 1.31 -10.98
N SER A 446 -15.48 2.40 -10.44
CA SER A 446 -15.03 3.76 -10.77
C SER A 446 -15.05 4.66 -9.54
N ILE A 447 -14.39 5.81 -9.64
CA ILE A 447 -14.38 6.86 -8.64
C ILE A 447 -14.56 8.20 -9.31
N GLY A 448 -15.29 9.13 -8.69
CA GLY A 448 -15.56 10.40 -9.35
C GLY A 448 -16.18 11.47 -8.47
N PHE A 449 -16.33 12.64 -9.09
CA PHE A 449 -16.98 13.80 -8.52
C PHE A 449 -18.44 13.85 -8.93
N TYR A 450 -19.32 14.10 -7.96
CA TYR A 450 -20.77 14.16 -8.12
C TYR A 450 -21.33 15.45 -7.53
N ARG A 451 -22.38 15.99 -8.13
CA ARG A 451 -23.12 17.11 -7.52
C ARG A 451 -23.79 16.66 -6.23
N LYS A 452 -23.72 17.47 -5.19
CA LYS A 452 -24.51 17.29 -3.96
C LYS A 452 -25.99 17.56 -4.16
#